data_282ffb325268f7e13a740a0f7603f013
#
_entry.id   282ffb325268f7e13a740a0f7603f013
#
_cell.length_a   1.000
_cell.length_b   1.000
_cell.length_c   1.000
_cell.angle_alpha   90.00
_cell.angle_beta   90.00
_cell.angle_gamma   90.00
#
_symmetry.space_group_name_H-M   'P 1'
#
loop_
_entity.id
_entity.type
_entity.pdbx_description
1 polymer ?
#
loop_
_entity_poly.entity_id
_entity_poly.type
_entity_poly.pdbx_seq_one_letter_code
_entity_poly.pdbx_strand_id
1 'polypeptide(L)'
;MTRPASGRSQAPGPACWRVAGLDVQVRRSARRRTLALQVRGGVVTAYAPAGLPDATIRAFVEAKQTWLRQHLGEQRSRPAPPALGDGSPLAFLGETLTLRVAPVTQGRREGDLLLVPAGDVGAHVETWTRRAVLPTYAALVEDYAARLGARERLRGVQVGTARSRWGSCTAAGDVRLHWLLSRAPLEVLHYVALHEAAHLLELNHSPRYWAHVARVMPEYRRWHQWLRDHGEELGVRGDG
;
A
#
# COMPACT_ATOMS: atom_id res chain seq x y z
N MET A 1 20.06 7.58 -47.97
CA MET A 1 19.07 8.48 -47.34
C MET A 1 18.73 7.93 -45.97
N THR A 2 19.43 8.43 -44.97
CA THR A 2 19.36 7.95 -43.56
C THR A 2 18.35 8.83 -42.80
N ARG A 3 17.28 8.24 -42.27
CA ARG A 3 16.30 8.93 -41.41
C ARG A 3 16.93 9.26 -40.03
N PRO A 4 16.76 10.46 -39.50
CA PRO A 4 17.24 10.78 -38.18
C PRO A 4 16.34 10.13 -37.11
N ALA A 5 16.95 9.57 -36.10
CA ALA A 5 16.29 8.99 -34.91
C ALA A 5 15.54 10.09 -34.13
N SER A 6 14.25 9.86 -33.88
CA SER A 6 13.41 10.73 -33.06
C SER A 6 13.88 10.65 -31.60
N GLY A 7 14.54 11.71 -31.12
CA GLY A 7 14.88 11.89 -29.72
C GLY A 7 13.63 11.88 -28.83
N ARG A 8 13.58 10.96 -27.89
CA ARG A 8 12.60 10.99 -26.80
C ARG A 8 12.92 12.21 -25.93
N SER A 9 12.10 13.23 -26.01
CA SER A 9 12.12 14.36 -25.08
C SER A 9 11.92 13.83 -23.67
N GLN A 10 12.95 13.89 -22.84
CA GLN A 10 12.85 13.62 -21.41
C GLN A 10 11.95 14.71 -20.81
N ALA A 11 10.85 14.31 -20.17
CA ALA A 11 10.01 15.23 -19.41
C ALA A 11 10.88 15.94 -18.35
N PRO A 12 10.76 17.27 -18.20
CA PRO A 12 11.53 18.00 -17.19
C PRO A 12 11.26 17.41 -15.80
N GLY A 13 12.33 17.21 -15.03
CA GLY A 13 12.27 16.71 -13.65
C GLY A 13 11.34 17.58 -12.79
N PRO A 14 10.88 17.09 -11.64
CA PRO A 14 9.98 17.86 -10.78
C PRO A 14 10.65 19.17 -10.36
N ALA A 15 9.95 20.31 -10.56
CA ALA A 15 10.42 21.58 -10.09
C ALA A 15 10.47 21.57 -8.55
N CYS A 16 11.63 21.95 -7.98
CA CYS A 16 11.78 22.06 -6.53
C CYS A 16 11.58 23.51 -6.12
N TRP A 17 10.63 23.77 -5.22
CA TRP A 17 10.31 25.10 -4.71
C TRP A 17 10.58 25.20 -3.22
N ARG A 18 11.04 26.37 -2.77
CA ARG A 18 11.07 26.69 -1.35
C ARG A 18 9.84 27.52 -0.99
N VAL A 19 8.96 26.95 -0.14
CA VAL A 19 7.69 27.57 0.29
C VAL A 19 7.58 27.43 1.80
N ALA A 20 7.39 28.53 2.51
CA ALA A 20 7.28 28.58 3.97
C ALA A 20 8.44 27.86 4.71
N GLY A 21 9.66 27.90 4.14
CA GLY A 21 10.85 27.23 4.70
C GLY A 21 10.92 25.72 4.44
N LEU A 22 9.99 25.18 3.63
CA LEU A 22 9.96 23.77 3.22
C LEU A 22 10.40 23.63 1.77
N ASP A 23 11.17 22.58 1.48
CA ASP A 23 11.51 22.20 0.10
C ASP A 23 10.38 21.32 -0.45
N VAL A 24 9.70 21.79 -1.49
CA VAL A 24 8.51 21.18 -2.07
C VAL A 24 8.77 20.80 -3.52
N GLN A 25 8.68 19.53 -3.85
CA GLN A 25 8.67 19.06 -5.23
C GLN A 25 7.29 19.30 -5.84
N VAL A 26 7.21 19.94 -6.99
CA VAL A 26 5.94 20.18 -7.69
C VAL A 26 5.84 19.26 -8.90
N ARG A 27 4.80 18.43 -8.91
CA ARG A 27 4.47 17.54 -10.03
C ARG A 27 3.15 17.94 -10.64
N ARG A 28 3.17 18.30 -11.92
CA ARG A 28 2.00 18.71 -12.69
C ARG A 28 1.52 17.57 -13.59
N SER A 29 0.19 17.45 -13.74
CA SER A 29 -0.42 16.45 -14.63
C SER A 29 -1.68 16.98 -15.26
N ALA A 30 -1.81 16.80 -16.58
CA ALA A 30 -3.02 17.14 -17.33
C ALA A 30 -4.24 16.27 -16.96
N ARG A 31 -4.00 15.08 -16.41
CA ARG A 31 -5.06 14.15 -15.96
C ARG A 31 -5.61 14.51 -14.58
N ARG A 32 -4.90 15.33 -13.83
CA ARG A 32 -5.28 15.67 -12.46
C ARG A 32 -6.23 16.87 -12.43
N ARG A 33 -7.27 16.79 -11.60
CA ARG A 33 -8.27 17.86 -11.40
C ARG A 33 -8.16 18.57 -10.06
N THR A 34 -7.42 17.98 -9.10
CA THR A 34 -7.30 18.50 -7.72
C THR A 34 -5.85 18.70 -7.33
N LEU A 35 -5.61 19.69 -6.44
CA LEU A 35 -4.34 19.92 -5.78
C LEU A 35 -4.24 19.03 -4.54
N ALA A 36 -3.10 18.36 -4.34
CA ALA A 36 -2.86 17.52 -3.17
C ALA A 36 -1.40 17.63 -2.72
N LEU A 37 -1.17 17.44 -1.41
CA LEU A 37 0.16 17.36 -0.81
C LEU A 37 0.43 15.96 -0.31
N GLN A 38 1.66 15.54 -0.44
CA GLN A 38 2.16 14.28 0.09
C GLN A 38 3.51 14.54 0.79
N VAL A 39 3.69 13.96 1.96
CA VAL A 39 4.99 13.88 2.65
C VAL A 39 5.47 12.45 2.56
N ARG A 40 6.64 12.22 1.97
CA ARG A 40 7.17 10.88 1.77
C ARG A 40 8.69 10.85 1.91
N GLY A 41 9.22 10.04 2.83
CA GLY A 41 10.66 9.91 3.04
C GLY A 41 11.34 11.25 3.34
N GLY A 42 10.68 12.14 4.09
CA GLY A 42 11.18 13.48 4.37
C GLY A 42 11.03 14.48 3.22
N VAL A 43 10.41 14.10 2.10
CA VAL A 43 10.19 14.94 0.92
C VAL A 43 8.72 15.34 0.82
N VAL A 44 8.46 16.64 0.71
CA VAL A 44 7.12 17.18 0.42
C VAL A 44 6.93 17.21 -1.10
N THR A 45 5.84 16.64 -1.59
CA THR A 45 5.45 16.71 -3.00
C THR A 45 4.07 17.33 -3.14
N ALA A 46 3.96 18.37 -3.94
CA ALA A 46 2.69 18.96 -4.38
C ALA A 46 2.31 18.40 -5.75
N TYR A 47 1.17 17.75 -5.82
CA TYR A 47 0.59 17.26 -7.07
C TYR A 47 -0.49 18.21 -7.54
N ALA A 48 -0.34 18.82 -8.70
CA ALA A 48 -1.22 19.85 -9.22
C ALA A 48 -1.72 19.59 -10.64
N PRO A 49 -2.92 20.10 -11.00
CA PRO A 49 -3.33 20.20 -12.40
C PRO A 49 -2.30 20.99 -13.22
N ALA A 50 -2.11 20.63 -14.49
CA ALA A 50 -1.10 21.27 -15.36
C ALA A 50 -1.30 22.79 -15.49
N GLY A 51 -2.55 23.24 -15.60
CA GLY A 51 -2.89 24.66 -15.77
C GLY A 51 -3.08 25.47 -14.48
N LEU A 52 -2.83 24.89 -13.28
CA LEU A 52 -3.04 25.61 -12.04
C LEU A 52 -1.93 26.66 -11.82
N PRO A 53 -2.26 27.94 -11.50
CA PRO A 53 -1.25 28.96 -11.25
C PRO A 53 -0.30 28.61 -10.11
N ASP A 54 0.98 28.99 -10.23
CA ASP A 54 2.00 28.74 -9.20
C ASP A 54 1.64 29.38 -7.86
N ALA A 55 1.07 30.59 -7.90
CA ALA A 55 0.60 31.30 -6.70
C ALA A 55 -0.43 30.48 -5.90
N THR A 56 -1.37 29.83 -6.57
CA THR A 56 -2.38 28.97 -5.94
C THR A 56 -1.75 27.75 -5.25
N ILE A 57 -0.74 27.15 -5.89
CA ILE A 57 -0.03 26.00 -5.31
C ILE A 57 0.76 26.45 -4.07
N ARG A 58 1.45 27.61 -4.14
CA ARG A 58 2.19 28.18 -3.00
C ARG A 58 1.28 28.48 -1.82
N ALA A 59 0.18 29.19 -2.05
CA ALA A 59 -0.81 29.49 -1.02
C ALA A 59 -1.38 28.24 -0.34
N PHE A 60 -1.62 27.18 -1.12
CA PHE A 60 -2.09 25.92 -0.57
C PHE A 60 -1.04 25.21 0.30
N VAL A 61 0.24 25.24 -0.09
CA VAL A 61 1.35 24.71 0.72
C VAL A 61 1.47 25.50 2.01
N GLU A 62 1.42 26.84 1.94
CA GLU A 62 1.46 27.73 3.11
C GLU A 62 0.30 27.46 4.07
N ALA A 63 -0.93 27.35 3.57
CA ALA A 63 -2.09 27.02 4.39
C ALA A 63 -1.99 25.66 5.10
N LYS A 64 -1.19 24.73 4.57
CA LYS A 64 -0.95 23.40 5.14
C LYS A 64 0.40 23.26 5.85
N GLN A 65 1.13 24.34 6.06
CA GLN A 65 2.49 24.32 6.61
C GLN A 65 2.59 23.65 7.98
N THR A 66 1.64 23.89 8.89
CA THR A 66 1.63 23.25 10.23
C THR A 66 1.51 21.73 10.10
N TRP A 67 0.57 21.26 9.29
CA TRP A 67 0.37 19.85 8.98
C TRP A 67 1.64 19.24 8.36
N LEU A 68 2.25 19.93 7.38
CA LEU A 68 3.48 19.46 6.73
C LEU A 68 4.65 19.32 7.71
N ARG A 69 4.84 20.31 8.60
CA ARG A 69 5.92 20.29 9.60
C ARG A 69 5.74 19.19 10.61
N GLN A 70 4.51 18.98 11.08
CA GLN A 70 4.19 17.88 11.99
C GLN A 70 4.55 16.53 11.34
N HIS A 71 4.07 16.25 10.12
CA HIS A 71 4.32 15.00 9.43
C HIS A 71 5.79 14.79 9.06
N LEU A 72 6.52 15.85 8.72
CA LEU A 72 7.97 15.78 8.52
C LEU A 72 8.72 15.48 9.82
N GLY A 73 8.27 16.05 10.95
CA GLY A 73 8.81 15.77 12.28
C GLY A 73 8.57 14.33 12.69
N GLU A 74 7.35 13.84 12.56
CA GLU A 74 6.96 12.46 12.84
C GLU A 74 7.76 11.44 12.00
N GLN A 75 8.00 11.73 10.72
CA GLN A 75 8.82 10.86 9.86
C GLN A 75 10.32 10.88 10.20
N ARG A 76 10.84 12.02 10.68
CA ARG A 76 12.25 12.13 11.10
C ARG A 76 12.54 11.49 12.44
N SER A 77 11.59 11.55 13.36
CA SER A 77 11.71 10.96 14.70
C SER A 77 11.36 9.48 14.74
N ARG A 78 10.85 8.91 13.64
CA ARG A 78 10.51 7.49 13.57
C ARG A 78 11.78 6.68 13.33
N PRO A 79 12.24 5.85 14.28
CA PRO A 79 13.35 4.95 14.03
C PRO A 79 13.00 4.01 12.88
N ALA A 80 13.96 3.74 12.01
CA ALA A 80 13.79 2.69 11.01
C ALA A 80 13.38 1.38 11.73
N PRO A 81 12.42 0.62 11.21
CA PRO A 81 12.11 -0.68 11.79
C PRO A 81 13.40 -1.49 11.94
N PRO A 82 13.61 -2.17 13.06
CA PRO A 82 14.80 -2.99 13.24
C PRO A 82 14.92 -3.98 12.08
N ALA A 83 16.13 -4.13 11.55
CA ALA A 83 16.39 -5.09 10.49
C ALA A 83 16.03 -6.50 11.01
N LEU A 84 15.30 -7.25 10.20
CA LEU A 84 14.98 -8.64 10.51
C LEU A 84 16.27 -9.47 10.53
N GLY A 85 16.45 -10.24 11.59
CA GLY A 85 17.61 -11.12 11.76
C GLY A 85 17.28 -12.38 12.54
N ASP A 86 18.30 -13.15 12.89
CA ASP A 86 18.16 -14.34 13.72
C ASP A 86 17.51 -13.98 15.08
N GLY A 87 16.54 -14.76 15.52
CA GLY A 87 15.77 -14.52 16.75
C GLY A 87 14.70 -13.44 16.64
N SER A 88 14.56 -12.72 15.52
CA SER A 88 13.53 -11.67 15.37
C SER A 88 12.13 -12.27 15.39
N PRO A 89 11.17 -11.68 16.12
CA PRO A 89 9.75 -12.06 16.01
C PRO A 89 9.16 -11.57 14.70
N LEU A 90 8.29 -12.37 14.10
CA LEU A 90 7.56 -12.08 12.88
C LEU A 90 6.08 -12.36 13.08
N ALA A 91 5.24 -11.32 13.06
CA ALA A 91 3.79 -11.50 13.00
C ALA A 91 3.39 -12.15 11.67
N PHE A 92 2.56 -13.18 11.72
CA PHE A 92 2.11 -13.93 10.55
C PHE A 92 0.72 -14.53 10.78
N LEU A 93 -0.30 -13.97 10.12
CA LEU A 93 -1.70 -14.44 10.17
C LEU A 93 -2.24 -14.66 11.59
N GLY A 94 -2.01 -13.69 12.48
CA GLY A 94 -2.46 -13.74 13.88
C GLY A 94 -1.54 -14.51 14.83
N GLU A 95 -0.52 -15.17 14.31
CA GLU A 95 0.52 -15.87 15.09
C GLU A 95 1.80 -15.07 15.14
N THR A 96 2.73 -15.45 15.99
CA THR A 96 4.11 -14.94 16.02
C THR A 96 5.07 -16.07 15.71
N LEU A 97 5.83 -15.93 14.62
CA LEU A 97 6.93 -16.82 14.28
C LEU A 97 8.25 -16.23 14.79
N THR A 98 9.23 -17.08 15.07
CA THR A 98 10.60 -16.67 15.36
C THR A 98 11.48 -16.94 14.15
N LEU A 99 12.20 -15.93 13.66
CA LEU A 99 13.13 -16.10 12.55
C LEU A 99 14.37 -16.85 13.00
N ARG A 100 14.84 -17.79 12.18
CA ARG A 100 16.12 -18.48 12.32
C ARG A 100 16.88 -18.46 11.01
N VAL A 101 18.10 -17.93 11.06
CA VAL A 101 19.04 -18.01 9.94
C VAL A 101 19.68 -19.39 9.97
N ALA A 102 19.47 -20.17 8.90
CA ALA A 102 19.86 -21.57 8.82
C ALA A 102 20.43 -21.91 7.43
N PRO A 103 21.19 -23.01 7.28
CA PRO A 103 21.72 -23.45 5.98
C PRO A 103 20.60 -24.10 5.12
N VAL A 104 19.58 -23.33 4.82
CA VAL A 104 18.47 -23.71 3.95
C VAL A 104 18.54 -22.97 2.63
N THR A 105 18.03 -23.53 1.55
CA THR A 105 18.05 -22.89 0.21
C THR A 105 16.88 -21.91 0.01
N GLN A 106 15.82 -22.06 0.80
CA GLN A 106 14.63 -21.22 0.75
C GLN A 106 13.94 -21.18 2.11
N GLY A 107 13.16 -20.10 2.36
CA GLY A 107 12.38 -19.99 3.58
C GLY A 107 11.40 -21.16 3.75
N ARG A 108 11.35 -21.73 4.96
CA ARG A 108 10.38 -22.77 5.35
C ARG A 108 9.97 -22.61 6.81
N ARG A 109 8.72 -22.94 7.11
CA ARG A 109 8.20 -22.94 8.47
C ARG A 109 8.36 -24.33 9.11
N GLU A 110 8.82 -24.35 10.37
CA GLU A 110 8.85 -25.52 11.23
C GLU A 110 8.26 -25.14 12.60
N GLY A 111 6.99 -25.50 12.80
CA GLY A 111 6.25 -25.10 14.02
C GLY A 111 6.09 -23.57 14.08
N ASP A 112 6.67 -22.95 15.13
CA ASP A 112 6.74 -21.51 15.38
C ASP A 112 8.02 -20.85 14.83
N LEU A 113 8.89 -21.64 14.19
CA LEU A 113 10.11 -21.14 13.56
C LEU A 113 9.91 -20.89 12.07
N LEU A 114 10.44 -19.78 11.58
CA LEU A 114 10.66 -19.53 10.16
C LEU A 114 12.16 -19.58 9.87
N LEU A 115 12.59 -20.67 9.27
CA LEU A 115 13.96 -20.85 8.81
C LEU A 115 14.16 -20.09 7.50
N VAL A 116 15.19 -19.25 7.42
CA VAL A 116 15.55 -18.48 6.23
C VAL A 116 17.04 -18.60 5.92
N PRO A 117 17.45 -18.51 4.64
CA PRO A 117 18.85 -18.46 4.28
C PRO A 117 19.57 -17.25 4.88
N ALA A 118 20.89 -17.33 5.01
CA ALA A 118 21.73 -16.17 5.29
C ALA A 118 21.68 -15.15 4.13
N GLY A 119 22.04 -13.89 4.42
CA GLY A 119 22.06 -12.80 3.45
C GLY A 119 20.94 -11.79 3.68
N ASP A 120 20.19 -11.43 2.65
CA ASP A 120 19.02 -10.51 2.79
C ASP A 120 17.83 -11.25 3.40
N VAL A 121 17.81 -11.32 4.73
CA VAL A 121 16.72 -11.95 5.51
C VAL A 121 15.37 -11.36 5.16
N GLY A 122 15.30 -10.04 4.94
CA GLY A 122 14.05 -9.35 4.57
C GLY A 122 13.48 -9.86 3.26
N ALA A 123 14.31 -10.00 2.23
CA ALA A 123 13.90 -10.54 0.93
C ALA A 123 13.47 -12.01 1.01
N HIS A 124 14.14 -12.81 1.83
CA HIS A 124 13.77 -14.20 2.05
C HIS A 124 12.42 -14.33 2.77
N VAL A 125 12.19 -13.50 3.79
CA VAL A 125 10.90 -13.42 4.50
C VAL A 125 9.79 -12.99 3.56
N GLU A 126 9.99 -11.94 2.74
CA GLU A 126 9.00 -11.51 1.74
C GLU A 126 8.65 -12.65 0.77
N THR A 127 9.68 -13.28 0.21
CA THR A 127 9.51 -14.36 -0.77
C THR A 127 8.73 -15.55 -0.18
N TRP A 128 9.07 -15.96 1.03
CA TRP A 128 8.36 -17.02 1.73
C TRP A 128 6.92 -16.62 2.06
N THR A 129 6.73 -15.44 2.66
CA THR A 129 5.40 -14.95 3.06
C THR A 129 4.45 -14.92 1.88
N ARG A 130 4.88 -14.38 0.74
CA ARG A 130 4.04 -14.30 -0.47
C ARG A 130 3.51 -15.64 -0.94
N ARG A 131 4.30 -16.70 -0.84
CA ARG A 131 3.84 -18.06 -1.15
C ARG A 131 2.92 -18.62 -0.07
N ALA A 132 3.30 -18.43 1.19
CA ALA A 132 2.60 -18.99 2.33
C ALA A 132 1.19 -18.41 2.52
N VAL A 133 0.99 -17.12 2.23
CA VAL A 133 -0.31 -16.44 2.42
C VAL A 133 -1.28 -16.65 1.27
N LEU A 134 -0.81 -17.04 0.08
CA LEU A 134 -1.66 -17.10 -1.11
C LEU A 134 -2.91 -17.98 -0.94
N PRO A 135 -2.82 -19.19 -0.39
CA PRO A 135 -4.01 -20.04 -0.17
C PRO A 135 -5.04 -19.39 0.76
N THR A 136 -4.58 -18.79 1.88
CA THR A 136 -5.44 -18.10 2.85
C THR A 136 -6.11 -16.88 2.21
N TYR A 137 -5.36 -16.07 1.47
CA TYR A 137 -5.89 -14.88 0.80
C TYR A 137 -6.90 -15.25 -0.28
N ALA A 138 -6.63 -16.30 -1.05
CA ALA A 138 -7.55 -16.81 -2.06
C ALA A 138 -8.86 -17.25 -1.42
N ALA A 139 -8.81 -18.08 -0.38
CA ALA A 139 -9.98 -18.55 0.34
C ALA A 139 -10.82 -17.40 0.92
N LEU A 140 -10.17 -16.38 1.51
CA LEU A 140 -10.87 -15.20 2.05
C LEU A 140 -11.57 -14.39 0.97
N VAL A 141 -10.90 -14.10 -0.14
CA VAL A 141 -11.51 -13.34 -1.24
C VAL A 141 -12.64 -14.12 -1.88
N GLU A 142 -12.50 -15.43 -2.04
CA GLU A 142 -13.55 -16.33 -2.56
C GLU A 142 -14.79 -16.35 -1.67
N ASP A 143 -14.60 -16.46 -0.34
CA ASP A 143 -15.70 -16.41 0.62
C ASP A 143 -16.44 -15.06 0.54
N TYR A 144 -15.72 -13.95 0.56
CA TYR A 144 -16.35 -12.64 0.46
C TYR A 144 -17.01 -12.39 -0.89
N ALA A 145 -16.41 -12.84 -2.00
CA ALA A 145 -17.05 -12.76 -3.31
C ALA A 145 -18.36 -13.57 -3.35
N ALA A 146 -18.39 -14.75 -2.73
CA ALA A 146 -19.61 -15.56 -2.60
C ALA A 146 -20.68 -14.86 -1.74
N ARG A 147 -20.31 -14.33 -0.56
CA ARG A 147 -21.22 -13.58 0.34
C ARG A 147 -21.79 -12.33 -0.30
N LEU A 148 -21.04 -11.71 -1.21
CA LEU A 148 -21.48 -10.57 -2.01
C LEU A 148 -22.35 -10.97 -3.22
N GLY A 149 -22.40 -12.26 -3.58
CA GLY A 149 -23.05 -12.73 -4.81
C GLY A 149 -22.28 -12.43 -6.08
N ALA A 150 -20.95 -12.30 -5.96
CA ALA A 150 -20.05 -11.90 -7.06
C ALA A 150 -19.00 -12.97 -7.41
N ARG A 151 -19.14 -14.22 -6.90
CA ARG A 151 -18.14 -15.29 -7.07
C ARG A 151 -17.79 -15.54 -8.54
N GLU A 152 -18.77 -15.50 -9.42
CA GLU A 152 -18.58 -15.74 -10.86
C GLU A 152 -17.76 -14.64 -11.57
N ARG A 153 -17.63 -13.47 -10.93
CA ARG A 153 -16.81 -12.37 -11.45
C ARG A 153 -15.36 -12.45 -11.02
N LEU A 154 -15.04 -13.28 -10.01
CA LEU A 154 -13.68 -13.45 -9.53
C LEU A 154 -12.91 -14.39 -10.46
N ARG A 155 -11.85 -13.88 -11.09
CA ARG A 155 -10.96 -14.66 -11.97
C ARG A 155 -9.79 -15.27 -11.23
N GLY A 156 -9.21 -14.54 -10.29
CA GLY A 156 -8.08 -15.04 -9.55
C GLY A 156 -7.60 -14.08 -8.47
N VAL A 157 -6.81 -14.62 -7.54
CA VAL A 157 -6.21 -13.88 -6.43
C VAL A 157 -4.70 -13.96 -6.51
N GLN A 158 -4.04 -12.85 -6.29
CA GLN A 158 -2.59 -12.72 -6.32
C GLN A 158 -2.08 -11.98 -5.08
N VAL A 159 -0.81 -12.20 -4.73
CA VAL A 159 -0.14 -11.45 -3.67
C VAL A 159 0.72 -10.35 -4.27
N GLY A 160 0.47 -9.11 -3.83
CA GLY A 160 1.13 -7.91 -4.32
C GLY A 160 2.22 -7.38 -3.39
N THR A 161 3.04 -6.47 -3.94
CA THR A 161 4.14 -5.77 -3.25
C THR A 161 4.09 -4.26 -3.47
N ALA A 162 2.93 -3.73 -3.88
CA ALA A 162 2.78 -2.32 -4.23
C ALA A 162 2.91 -1.44 -2.99
N ARG A 163 3.87 -0.52 -2.98
CA ARG A 163 4.16 0.36 -1.82
C ARG A 163 3.06 1.39 -1.51
N SER A 164 2.04 1.52 -2.35
CA SER A 164 1.03 2.59 -2.28
C SER A 164 -0.40 2.10 -2.15
N ARG A 165 -0.62 0.80 -1.95
CA ARG A 165 -1.97 0.24 -1.79
C ARG A 165 -1.94 -1.12 -1.09
N TRP A 166 -2.98 -1.41 -0.35
CA TRP A 166 -3.17 -2.67 0.36
C TRP A 166 -3.78 -3.77 -0.51
N GLY A 167 -4.52 -3.36 -1.53
CA GLY A 167 -5.11 -4.27 -2.49
C GLY A 167 -5.43 -3.59 -3.81
N SER A 168 -5.98 -4.35 -4.74
CA SER A 168 -6.58 -3.85 -5.98
C SER A 168 -7.46 -4.92 -6.61
N CYS A 169 -8.56 -4.49 -7.22
CA CYS A 169 -9.38 -5.31 -8.09
C CYS A 169 -9.42 -4.71 -9.49
N THR A 170 -9.25 -5.54 -10.52
CA THR A 170 -9.38 -5.10 -11.91
C THR A 170 -10.81 -5.28 -12.40
N ALA A 171 -11.20 -4.54 -13.45
CA ALA A 171 -12.50 -4.76 -14.11
C ALA A 171 -12.66 -6.18 -14.67
N ALA A 172 -11.56 -6.90 -14.89
CA ALA A 172 -11.57 -8.29 -15.35
C ALA A 172 -11.80 -9.28 -14.20
N GLY A 173 -11.79 -8.84 -12.93
CA GLY A 173 -12.01 -9.71 -11.77
C GLY A 173 -10.72 -10.29 -11.16
N ASP A 174 -9.55 -9.77 -11.51
CA ASP A 174 -8.30 -10.16 -10.84
C ASP A 174 -8.12 -9.33 -9.57
N VAL A 175 -8.08 -9.98 -8.41
CA VAL A 175 -7.87 -9.38 -7.10
C VAL A 175 -6.44 -9.56 -6.65
N ARG A 176 -5.87 -8.52 -6.06
CA ARG A 176 -4.53 -8.57 -5.48
C ARG A 176 -4.54 -8.02 -4.06
N LEU A 177 -3.95 -8.74 -3.11
CA LEU A 177 -3.78 -8.32 -1.73
C LEU A 177 -2.28 -8.18 -1.41
N HIS A 178 -1.94 -7.19 -0.58
CA HIS A 178 -0.54 -6.94 -0.22
C HIS A 178 -0.03 -7.99 0.78
N TRP A 179 1.19 -8.50 0.58
CA TRP A 179 1.77 -9.54 1.42
C TRP A 179 1.90 -9.15 2.91
N LEU A 180 2.12 -7.86 3.21
CA LEU A 180 2.23 -7.33 4.57
C LEU A 180 0.92 -7.36 5.36
N LEU A 181 -0.23 -7.62 4.73
CA LEU A 181 -1.48 -7.86 5.46
C LEU A 181 -1.38 -9.07 6.38
N SER A 182 -0.46 -10.00 6.12
CA SER A 182 -0.18 -11.11 7.04
C SER A 182 0.36 -10.67 8.40
N ARG A 183 0.88 -9.46 8.51
CA ARG A 183 1.41 -8.86 9.75
C ARG A 183 0.40 -7.98 10.48
N ALA A 184 -0.71 -7.66 9.83
CA ALA A 184 -1.81 -6.91 10.42
C ALA A 184 -2.69 -7.81 11.30
N PRO A 185 -3.55 -7.23 12.17
CA PRO A 185 -4.65 -7.98 12.78
C PRO A 185 -5.48 -8.71 11.72
N LEU A 186 -5.99 -9.89 12.05
CA LEU A 186 -6.75 -10.71 11.09
C LEU A 186 -7.98 -9.96 10.56
N GLU A 187 -8.64 -9.19 11.40
CA GLU A 187 -9.81 -8.40 11.03
C GLU A 187 -9.49 -7.35 9.94
N VAL A 188 -8.26 -6.81 9.95
CA VAL A 188 -7.79 -5.89 8.92
C VAL A 188 -7.59 -6.62 7.59
N LEU A 189 -7.00 -7.82 7.63
CA LEU A 189 -6.88 -8.69 6.45
C LEU A 189 -8.27 -9.02 5.89
N HIS A 190 -9.22 -9.41 6.75
CA HIS A 190 -10.61 -9.66 6.39
C HIS A 190 -11.27 -8.44 5.75
N TYR A 191 -11.07 -7.25 6.35
CA TYR A 191 -11.59 -6.01 5.79
C TYR A 191 -11.05 -5.74 4.38
N VAL A 192 -9.73 -5.86 4.16
CA VAL A 192 -9.15 -5.59 2.84
C VAL A 192 -9.60 -6.65 1.82
N ALA A 193 -9.69 -7.93 2.22
CA ALA A 193 -10.22 -8.96 1.33
C ALA A 193 -11.68 -8.68 0.91
N LEU A 194 -12.54 -8.26 1.84
CA LEU A 194 -13.90 -7.82 1.54
C LEU A 194 -13.92 -6.56 0.67
N HIS A 195 -13.07 -5.58 0.97
CA HIS A 195 -12.95 -4.32 0.21
C HIS A 195 -12.64 -4.63 -1.26
N GLU A 196 -11.66 -5.47 -1.55
CA GLU A 196 -11.31 -5.82 -2.92
C GLU A 196 -12.38 -6.70 -3.59
N ALA A 197 -13.01 -7.61 -2.84
CA ALA A 197 -14.11 -8.41 -3.37
C ALA A 197 -15.34 -7.55 -3.73
N ALA A 198 -15.62 -6.46 -2.98
CA ALA A 198 -16.71 -5.55 -3.31
C ALA A 198 -16.50 -4.80 -4.63
N HIS A 199 -15.26 -4.60 -5.05
CA HIS A 199 -14.94 -4.04 -6.37
C HIS A 199 -15.34 -4.96 -7.54
N LEU A 200 -15.60 -6.23 -7.31
CA LEU A 200 -16.23 -7.10 -8.32
C LEU A 200 -17.65 -6.63 -8.71
N LEU A 201 -18.32 -5.87 -7.83
CA LEU A 201 -19.66 -5.31 -8.07
C LEU A 201 -19.60 -3.85 -8.49
N GLU A 202 -18.77 -3.04 -7.84
CA GLU A 202 -18.68 -1.58 -8.02
C GLU A 202 -17.21 -1.14 -8.04
N LEU A 203 -16.70 -0.71 -9.19
CA LEU A 203 -15.29 -0.32 -9.35
C LEU A 203 -14.89 1.01 -8.70
N ASN A 204 -15.87 1.76 -8.21
CA ASN A 204 -15.64 3.03 -7.52
C ASN A 204 -16.22 2.98 -6.10
N HIS A 205 -15.72 3.82 -5.20
CA HIS A 205 -16.18 3.89 -3.81
C HIS A 205 -17.48 4.72 -3.66
N SER A 206 -18.49 4.41 -4.48
CA SER A 206 -19.83 5.04 -4.42
C SER A 206 -20.59 4.66 -3.14
N PRO A 207 -21.72 5.32 -2.82
CA PRO A 207 -22.59 4.88 -1.74
C PRO A 207 -23.05 3.41 -1.89
N ARG A 208 -23.25 2.94 -3.12
CA ARG A 208 -23.59 1.52 -3.39
C ARG A 208 -22.47 0.58 -3.02
N TYR A 209 -21.21 0.93 -3.35
CA TYR A 209 -20.05 0.18 -2.94
C TYR A 209 -19.99 0.01 -1.41
N TRP A 210 -20.07 1.13 -0.68
CA TRP A 210 -20.04 1.09 0.79
C TRP A 210 -21.24 0.35 1.41
N ALA A 211 -22.41 0.35 0.75
CA ALA A 211 -23.54 -0.45 1.18
C ALA A 211 -23.26 -1.96 1.06
N HIS A 212 -22.56 -2.41 0.02
CA HIS A 212 -22.13 -3.81 -0.10
C HIS A 212 -21.14 -4.19 1.02
N VAL A 213 -20.15 -3.35 1.31
CA VAL A 213 -19.17 -3.59 2.38
C VAL A 213 -19.88 -3.62 3.75
N ALA A 214 -20.70 -2.62 4.05
CA ALA A 214 -21.40 -2.51 5.35
C ALA A 214 -22.40 -3.65 5.60
N ARG A 215 -23.01 -4.20 4.55
CA ARG A 215 -23.91 -5.35 4.66
C ARG A 215 -23.19 -6.60 5.16
N VAL A 216 -21.93 -6.79 4.79
CA VAL A 216 -21.15 -7.99 5.12
C VAL A 216 -20.31 -7.77 6.39
N MET A 217 -19.82 -6.55 6.60
CA MET A 217 -19.02 -6.15 7.76
C MET A 217 -19.48 -4.77 8.26
N PRO A 218 -20.49 -4.70 9.14
CA PRO A 218 -21.03 -3.42 9.63
C PRO A 218 -19.98 -2.51 10.29
N GLU A 219 -18.99 -3.13 10.95
CA GLU A 219 -17.90 -2.44 11.65
C GLU A 219 -16.69 -2.09 10.77
N TYR A 220 -16.77 -2.23 9.45
CA TYR A 220 -15.66 -2.02 8.51
C TYR A 220 -14.89 -0.71 8.71
N ARG A 221 -15.58 0.35 9.18
CA ARG A 221 -14.97 1.67 9.42
C ARG A 221 -13.85 1.63 10.45
N ARG A 222 -13.97 0.75 11.45
CA ARG A 222 -12.94 0.54 12.47
C ARG A 222 -11.63 0.04 11.82
N TRP A 223 -11.73 -0.93 10.91
CA TRP A 223 -10.58 -1.55 10.27
C TRP A 223 -9.99 -0.67 9.16
N HIS A 224 -10.86 0.08 8.46
CA HIS A 224 -10.42 1.14 7.56
C HIS A 224 -9.61 2.19 8.30
N GLN A 225 -10.09 2.67 9.45
CA GLN A 225 -9.38 3.64 10.27
C GLN A 225 -8.05 3.07 10.78
N TRP A 226 -8.03 1.81 11.23
CA TRP A 226 -6.81 1.14 11.67
C TRP A 226 -5.72 1.15 10.59
N LEU A 227 -6.06 0.85 9.33
CA LEU A 227 -5.12 0.90 8.20
C LEU A 227 -4.56 2.31 7.98
N ARG A 228 -5.37 3.34 8.14
CA ARG A 228 -4.92 4.74 8.02
C ARG A 228 -3.94 5.11 9.11
N ASP A 229 -4.15 4.62 10.33
CA ASP A 229 -3.34 4.97 11.50
C ASP A 229 -2.03 4.16 11.55
N HIS A 230 -2.04 2.88 11.12
CA HIS A 230 -0.94 1.93 11.30
C HIS A 230 -0.32 1.43 9.98
N GLY A 231 -0.95 1.70 8.84
CA GLY A 231 -0.49 1.15 7.55
C GLY A 231 0.94 1.51 7.18
N GLU A 232 1.36 2.73 7.49
CA GLU A 232 2.76 3.15 7.27
C GLU A 232 3.76 2.38 8.15
N GLU A 233 3.36 1.93 9.34
CA GLU A 233 4.20 1.12 10.23
C GLU A 233 4.51 -0.24 9.62
N LEU A 234 3.56 -0.79 8.91
CA LEU A 234 3.74 -2.04 8.15
C LEU A 234 4.53 -1.85 6.85
N GLY A 235 4.76 -0.62 6.39
CA GLY A 235 5.53 -0.30 5.20
C GLY A 235 4.73 -0.02 3.93
N VAL A 236 3.40 0.06 4.02
CA VAL A 236 2.52 0.45 2.90
C VAL A 236 1.93 1.83 3.15
N ARG A 237 2.12 2.75 2.20
CA ARG A 237 1.76 4.17 2.31
C ARG A 237 0.56 4.52 1.43
N GLY A 238 -0.50 3.76 1.50
CA GLY A 238 -1.69 3.96 0.68
C GLY A 238 -2.95 4.04 1.51
N ASP A 239 -3.84 4.94 1.10
CA ASP A 239 -5.24 4.88 1.53
C ASP A 239 -5.86 3.62 0.93
N GLY A 240 -6.42 2.75 1.77
CA GLY A 240 -7.23 1.63 1.36
C GLY A 240 -8.56 2.10 0.82
#